data_4bbfd028cd7ad9dbd26b25bfa25436b9
#
_entry.id   4bbfd028cd7ad9dbd26b25bfa25436b9
#
_cell.length_a   1.000
_cell.length_b   1.000
_cell.length_c   1.000
_cell.angle_alpha   90.00
_cell.angle_beta   90.00
_cell.angle_gamma   90.00
#
_symmetry.space_group_name_H-M   'P 1'
#
loop_
_entity.id
_entity.type
_entity.pdbx_description
1 polymer ?
#
loop_
_entity_poly.entity_id
_entity_poly.type
_entity_poly.pdbx_seq_one_letter_code
_entity_poly.pdbx_strand_id
1 'polypeptide(L)'
;MAGKPPHPSVFSVHLRNRKYILGRRGVKILDFSGTKYTRSAGCLLALVAALALASSAFAQSDPYTSYASSTNSSGYASPSTPDDSQGAMLTIHKRVDEVNVLFIATDKHGKFVRDLNQGDFSILDDHKPPQSILNFRRETDLPLHMGLLIDVSGSVHSRFDFEQDAAISFLQHSVRVGFDKAFVVGFNKQSQLTQDFTDNVQLLSDGIHRLQDGGGTALYDAIYRACKDKFLKDRPDHPTRKAIVVVSDGEDNQSDVSRAQAIEMAQRAEVIIYAISTDDSGLILRGDKVLEQIAEATGGRAFFPFKMKDITRSFAAIEDELRSQYVVSYKPADFDADGRYRSIEISALKKDLQVRARKGYFAPQQ
;
A
#
# COMPACT_ATOMS: atom_id res chain seq x y z
N MET A 1 63.38 -43.68 -7.29
CA MET A 1 63.19 -42.21 -7.44
C MET A 1 61.88 -41.84 -6.77
N ALA A 2 61.95 -41.29 -5.56
CA ALA A 2 60.78 -40.96 -4.76
C ALA A 2 60.40 -39.47 -4.98
N GLY A 3 59.24 -39.25 -5.49
CA GLY A 3 58.72 -37.88 -5.73
C GLY A 3 58.32 -37.20 -4.44
N LYS A 4 58.76 -35.99 -4.29
CA LYS A 4 58.52 -35.09 -3.16
C LYS A 4 57.01 -34.65 -3.16
N PRO A 5 56.33 -34.59 -2.00
CA PRO A 5 54.91 -34.15 -1.96
C PRO A 5 54.82 -32.62 -2.10
N PRO A 6 53.71 -32.10 -2.67
CA PRO A 6 53.50 -30.65 -2.88
C PRO A 6 53.27 -29.89 -1.56
N HIS A 7 53.82 -28.70 -1.46
CA HIS A 7 53.67 -27.78 -0.34
C HIS A 7 52.18 -27.32 -0.19
N PRO A 8 51.66 -27.16 1.05
CA PRO A 8 50.32 -26.63 1.27
C PRO A 8 50.25 -25.14 0.95
N SER A 9 49.29 -24.80 0.07
CA SER A 9 48.99 -23.40 -0.29
C SER A 9 48.30 -22.69 0.89
N VAL A 10 48.90 -21.58 1.31
CA VAL A 10 48.34 -20.66 2.30
C VAL A 10 47.47 -19.65 1.54
N PHE A 11 46.17 -19.67 1.75
CA PHE A 11 45.24 -18.66 1.21
C PHE A 11 45.14 -17.48 2.18
N SER A 12 45.46 -16.26 1.73
CA SER A 12 45.20 -15.02 2.48
C SER A 12 44.10 -14.20 1.81
N VAL A 13 43.06 -13.85 2.56
CA VAL A 13 41.95 -12.96 2.10
C VAL A 13 42.08 -11.65 2.87
N HIS A 14 42.06 -10.53 2.12
CA HIS A 14 42.02 -9.17 2.68
C HIS A 14 40.60 -8.63 2.54
N LEU A 15 39.94 -8.40 3.66
CA LEU A 15 38.67 -7.67 3.72
C LEU A 15 38.82 -6.52 4.72
N ARG A 16 38.67 -5.28 4.22
CA ARG A 16 38.63 -4.01 4.98
C ARG A 16 39.34 -4.05 6.33
N ASN A 17 40.66 -3.76 6.31
CA ASN A 17 41.52 -3.57 7.48
C ASN A 17 41.77 -4.79 8.41
N ARG A 18 41.46 -6.01 7.99
CA ARG A 18 41.80 -7.22 8.74
C ARG A 18 42.42 -8.28 7.83
N LYS A 19 43.54 -8.85 8.27
CA LYS A 19 44.23 -9.95 7.57
C LYS A 19 43.91 -11.26 8.27
N TYR A 20 43.27 -12.20 7.54
CA TYR A 20 42.95 -13.52 8.03
C TYR A 20 43.93 -14.52 7.46
N ILE A 21 44.55 -15.34 8.33
CA ILE A 21 45.44 -16.43 7.93
C ILE A 21 44.80 -17.75 8.33
N LEU A 22 44.47 -18.58 7.34
CA LEU A 22 43.91 -19.91 7.55
C LEU A 22 45.08 -20.93 7.63
N GLY A 23 45.24 -21.56 8.78
CA GLY A 23 46.16 -22.66 8.98
C GLY A 23 45.44 -23.86 9.58
N ARG A 24 46.08 -25.03 9.50
CA ARG A 24 45.51 -26.35 9.93
C ARG A 24 45.00 -26.45 11.39
N ARG A 25 45.06 -25.38 12.19
CA ARG A 25 44.62 -25.35 13.60
C ARG A 25 43.79 -24.11 13.96
N GLY A 26 43.10 -23.49 13.01
CA GLY A 26 42.19 -22.37 13.29
C GLY A 26 42.57 -21.06 12.61
N VAL A 27 41.65 -20.10 12.63
CA VAL A 27 41.78 -18.75 12.06
C VAL A 27 42.44 -17.84 13.10
N LYS A 28 43.58 -17.19 12.76
CA LYS A 28 44.18 -16.12 13.58
C LYS A 28 43.81 -14.76 12.99
N ILE A 29 43.23 -13.89 13.81
CA ILE A 29 42.92 -12.51 13.48
C ILE A 29 44.01 -11.61 14.01
N LEU A 30 44.62 -10.81 13.16
CA LEU A 30 45.57 -9.75 13.53
C LEU A 30 44.93 -8.39 13.30
N ASP A 31 44.64 -7.66 14.38
CA ASP A 31 44.16 -6.27 14.34
C ASP A 31 45.36 -5.32 14.29
N PHE A 32 45.43 -4.49 13.26
CA PHE A 32 46.36 -3.39 13.14
C PHE A 32 45.66 -2.06 13.49
N SER A 33 45.33 -1.84 14.76
CA SER A 33 45.01 -0.50 15.25
C SER A 33 45.75 -0.27 16.59
N GLY A 34 46.92 0.31 16.50
CA GLY A 34 47.63 0.78 17.67
C GLY A 34 46.99 2.05 18.23
N THR A 35 46.09 1.89 19.19
CA THR A 35 45.76 2.98 20.11
C THR A 35 45.47 2.35 21.47
N LYS A 36 46.39 2.55 22.38
CA LYS A 36 46.26 2.16 23.79
C LYS A 36 45.32 3.16 24.47
N TYR A 37 44.13 2.71 24.87
CA TYR A 37 43.29 3.42 25.87
C TYR A 37 43.46 2.74 27.21
N THR A 38 44.07 3.45 28.16
CA THR A 38 44.09 3.11 29.57
C THR A 38 42.72 3.39 30.19
N ARG A 39 42.15 2.38 30.83
CA ARG A 39 40.99 2.52 31.72
C ARG A 39 41.37 3.29 32.96
N SER A 40 40.75 4.41 33.23
CA SER A 40 40.62 4.96 34.58
C SER A 40 39.14 4.88 34.97
N ALA A 41 38.91 4.09 36.03
CA ALA A 41 37.65 4.09 36.76
C ALA A 41 37.69 5.31 37.70
N GLY A 42 36.58 6.07 37.71
CA GLY A 42 36.45 7.12 38.72
C GLY A 42 35.29 8.06 38.45
N CYS A 43 34.27 7.96 39.32
CA CYS A 43 33.34 9.00 39.78
C CYS A 43 32.53 9.78 38.74
N LEU A 44 31.19 9.62 38.83
CA LEU A 44 30.36 10.72 39.28
C LEU A 44 28.89 10.30 39.42
N LEU A 45 28.55 9.98 40.65
CA LEU A 45 27.21 10.19 41.25
C LEU A 45 27.09 11.70 41.48
N ALA A 46 26.00 12.28 41.12
CA ALA A 46 25.31 13.44 41.67
C ALA A 46 24.83 14.39 40.58
N LEU A 47 23.55 14.36 40.32
CA LEU A 47 22.67 15.53 40.19
C LEU A 47 21.25 15.07 39.88
N VAL A 48 20.60 14.56 40.93
CA VAL A 48 19.14 14.54 41.11
C VAL A 48 18.88 15.53 42.22
N ALA A 49 18.21 16.63 41.95
CA ALA A 49 17.27 17.35 42.78
C ALA A 49 17.02 18.76 42.25
N ALA A 50 15.77 19.13 42.37
CA ALA A 50 15.20 20.47 42.24
C ALA A 50 14.71 20.90 40.87
N LEU A 51 13.38 20.69 40.66
CA LEU A 51 12.42 21.78 40.50
C LEU A 51 10.99 21.23 40.49
N ALA A 52 10.42 21.08 41.67
CA ALA A 52 8.98 21.05 41.90
C ALA A 52 8.55 22.50 42.20
N LEU A 53 7.27 22.80 41.88
CA LEU A 53 6.51 23.98 42.26
C LEU A 53 6.57 25.22 41.34
N ALA A 54 5.59 25.28 40.45
CA ALA A 54 4.77 26.49 40.27
C ALA A 54 3.43 26.11 39.64
N SER A 55 2.46 25.79 40.51
CA SER A 55 1.02 25.85 40.22
C SER A 55 0.63 27.32 40.13
N SER A 56 0.09 27.77 39.04
CA SER A 56 -0.75 28.97 39.03
C SER A 56 -1.90 28.73 38.08
N ALA A 57 -3.07 28.68 38.70
CA ALA A 57 -4.38 28.73 38.09
C ALA A 57 -4.57 29.95 37.22
N PHE A 58 -5.09 29.76 36.02
CA PHE A 58 -5.81 30.81 35.35
C PHE A 58 -7.21 30.31 35.01
N ALA A 59 -8.16 31.05 35.58
CA ALA A 59 -9.59 30.84 35.50
C ALA A 59 -10.13 31.20 34.11
N GLN A 60 -11.19 30.49 33.80
CA GLN A 60 -12.14 30.69 32.70
C GLN A 60 -12.64 32.13 32.56
N SER A 61 -12.86 32.54 31.32
CA SER A 61 -13.89 33.50 31.00
C SER A 61 -14.47 33.18 29.61
N ASP A 62 -15.64 32.56 29.63
CA ASP A 62 -16.54 32.51 28.48
C ASP A 62 -17.26 33.84 28.34
N PRO A 63 -17.46 34.37 27.14
CA PRO A 63 -18.48 35.35 26.88
C PRO A 63 -19.55 34.81 25.91
N TYR A 64 -20.53 34.09 26.41
CA TYR A 64 -21.83 34.05 25.76
C TYR A 64 -22.66 35.24 26.18
N THR A 65 -22.79 36.19 25.29
CA THR A 65 -23.74 37.29 25.44
C THR A 65 -25.02 36.97 24.67
N SER A 66 -26.02 36.59 25.41
CA SER A 66 -27.42 36.49 24.95
C SER A 66 -27.98 37.91 24.78
N TYR A 67 -28.44 38.22 23.58
CA TYR A 67 -29.32 39.39 23.40
C TYR A 67 -30.76 38.91 23.37
N ALA A 68 -31.44 39.21 24.46
CA ALA A 68 -32.89 39.26 24.52
C ALA A 68 -33.35 40.65 24.01
N SER A 69 -34.18 40.68 23.02
CA SER A 69 -34.92 41.90 22.64
C SER A 69 -36.41 41.68 22.86
N SER A 70 -36.91 42.52 23.72
CA SER A 70 -38.28 42.62 24.13
C SER A 70 -39.18 43.21 23.04
N THR A 71 -40.30 42.59 22.90
CA THR A 71 -41.67 43.02 22.59
C THR A 71 -41.92 44.51 22.26
N ASN A 72 -42.67 44.72 21.18
CA ASN A 72 -43.93 45.47 21.34
C ASN A 72 -44.95 45.12 20.25
N SER A 73 -46.12 44.91 20.72
CA SER A 73 -47.38 44.60 20.07
C SER A 73 -47.94 45.71 19.21
N SER A 74 -48.51 45.37 18.06
CA SER A 74 -49.80 46.01 17.67
C SER A 74 -50.49 45.09 16.63
N GLY A 75 -51.66 44.69 16.96
CA GLY A 75 -52.47 43.77 16.19
C GLY A 75 -53.16 44.41 14.96
N TYR A 76 -53.38 43.58 13.96
CA TYR A 76 -54.61 43.57 13.14
C TYR A 76 -54.80 42.17 12.64
N ALA A 77 -55.94 41.61 12.95
CA ALA A 77 -56.41 40.34 12.45
C ALA A 77 -56.86 40.45 11.00
N SER A 78 -56.51 39.54 10.17
CA SER A 78 -57.22 39.14 8.92
C SER A 78 -56.91 37.71 8.51
N PRO A 79 -57.79 37.04 7.78
CA PRO A 79 -58.09 35.63 8.00
C PRO A 79 -57.13 34.68 7.32
N SER A 80 -56.94 33.57 8.00
CA SER A 80 -56.21 32.39 7.58
C SER A 80 -56.75 31.76 6.31
N THR A 81 -55.95 31.71 5.28
CA THR A 81 -55.95 30.64 4.30
C THR A 81 -54.90 29.61 4.69
N PRO A 82 -55.20 28.33 4.71
CA PRO A 82 -54.19 27.30 4.91
C PRO A 82 -53.38 27.18 3.61
N ASP A 83 -52.17 27.70 3.61
CA ASP A 83 -51.20 27.39 2.57
C ASP A 83 -50.49 26.10 2.96
N ASP A 84 -51.08 24.99 2.49
CA ASP A 84 -50.50 23.65 2.53
C ASP A 84 -49.41 23.51 1.45
N SER A 85 -48.40 24.35 1.52
CA SER A 85 -47.14 24.15 0.78
C SER A 85 -46.03 23.64 1.72
N GLN A 86 -46.25 22.48 2.34
CA GLN A 86 -45.13 21.63 2.71
C GLN A 86 -44.51 21.19 1.40
N GLY A 87 -43.51 21.96 0.96
CA GLY A 87 -42.61 21.54 -0.09
C GLY A 87 -41.99 20.21 0.31
N ALA A 88 -42.57 19.13 -0.18
CA ALA A 88 -41.94 17.83 -0.09
C ALA A 88 -40.52 17.97 -0.70
N MET A 89 -39.52 18.05 0.16
CA MET A 89 -38.12 17.91 -0.25
C MET A 89 -38.03 16.53 -0.91
N LEU A 90 -38.11 16.50 -2.24
CA LEU A 90 -37.82 15.32 -3.04
C LEU A 90 -36.35 15.00 -2.82
N THR A 91 -36.04 14.22 -1.79
CA THR A 91 -34.75 13.63 -1.61
C THR A 91 -34.62 12.57 -2.69
N ILE A 92 -33.98 12.92 -3.81
CA ILE A 92 -33.62 11.98 -4.85
C ILE A 92 -32.51 11.10 -4.29
N HIS A 93 -32.85 9.97 -3.73
CA HIS A 93 -31.90 8.89 -3.45
C HIS A 93 -31.48 8.30 -4.79
N LYS A 94 -30.41 8.84 -5.39
CA LYS A 94 -29.77 8.19 -6.52
C LYS A 94 -29.11 6.93 -6.00
N ARG A 95 -29.77 5.78 -6.14
CA ARG A 95 -29.10 4.48 -6.00
C ARG A 95 -28.08 4.38 -7.13
N VAL A 96 -26.84 4.28 -6.77
CA VAL A 96 -25.78 4.00 -7.74
C VAL A 96 -25.66 2.47 -7.81
N ASP A 97 -26.46 1.88 -8.68
CA ASP A 97 -26.44 0.43 -8.97
C ASP A 97 -25.37 0.14 -10.04
N GLU A 98 -24.19 0.74 -9.88
CA GLU A 98 -23.10 0.67 -10.86
C GLU A 98 -21.88 0.00 -10.24
N VAL A 99 -21.31 -0.98 -10.93
CA VAL A 99 -20.06 -1.63 -10.57
C VAL A 99 -18.96 -1.19 -11.54
N ASN A 100 -17.89 -0.62 -10.99
CA ASN A 100 -16.72 -0.21 -11.74
C ASN A 100 -15.61 -1.22 -11.55
N VAL A 101 -15.05 -1.75 -12.64
CA VAL A 101 -13.98 -2.74 -12.61
C VAL A 101 -12.81 -2.26 -13.42
N LEU A 102 -11.67 -2.08 -12.75
CA LEU A 102 -10.38 -1.89 -13.41
C LEU A 102 -9.83 -3.24 -13.85
N PHE A 103 -9.31 -3.32 -15.05
CA PHE A 103 -8.68 -4.51 -15.56
C PHE A 103 -7.52 -4.19 -16.52
N ILE A 104 -6.69 -5.18 -16.75
CA ILE A 104 -5.54 -5.14 -17.64
C ILE A 104 -5.72 -6.20 -18.71
N ALA A 105 -5.34 -5.89 -19.94
CA ALA A 105 -5.31 -6.85 -21.04
C ALA A 105 -3.91 -6.97 -21.60
N THR A 106 -3.47 -8.20 -21.82
CA THR A 106 -2.18 -8.53 -22.41
C THR A 106 -2.36 -9.53 -23.55
N ASP A 107 -1.44 -9.50 -24.51
CA ASP A 107 -1.32 -10.54 -25.51
C ASP A 107 -0.66 -11.81 -24.91
N LYS A 108 -0.52 -12.84 -25.72
CA LYS A 108 0.14 -14.12 -25.32
C LYS A 108 1.62 -13.95 -24.94
N HIS A 109 2.25 -12.86 -25.27
CA HIS A 109 3.63 -12.53 -24.91
C HIS A 109 3.72 -11.65 -23.66
N GLY A 110 2.57 -11.33 -23.03
CA GLY A 110 2.49 -10.47 -21.85
C GLY A 110 2.60 -8.97 -22.18
N LYS A 111 2.55 -8.57 -23.45
CA LYS A 111 2.54 -7.17 -23.86
C LYS A 111 1.16 -6.57 -23.68
N PHE A 112 1.08 -5.36 -23.10
CA PHE A 112 -0.20 -4.68 -22.87
C PHE A 112 -0.89 -4.33 -24.19
N VAL A 113 -2.15 -4.71 -24.29
CA VAL A 113 -3.04 -4.35 -25.38
C VAL A 113 -3.75 -3.06 -24.99
N ARG A 114 -3.58 -2.00 -25.80
CA ARG A 114 -4.07 -0.65 -25.47
C ARG A 114 -5.15 -0.13 -26.44
N ASP A 115 -5.64 -0.99 -27.31
CA ASP A 115 -6.61 -0.69 -28.37
C ASP A 115 -7.84 -1.62 -28.33
N LEU A 116 -8.21 -2.08 -27.11
CA LEU A 116 -9.38 -2.90 -26.88
C LEU A 116 -10.67 -2.13 -27.16
N ASN A 117 -11.67 -2.87 -27.67
CA ASN A 117 -13.04 -2.43 -27.79
C ASN A 117 -13.95 -3.24 -26.85
N GLN A 118 -15.11 -2.71 -26.54
CA GLN A 118 -16.09 -3.37 -25.67
C GLN A 118 -16.48 -4.79 -26.16
N GLY A 119 -16.44 -5.03 -27.47
CA GLY A 119 -16.75 -6.34 -28.07
C GLY A 119 -15.61 -7.37 -27.96
N ASP A 120 -14.46 -7.02 -27.40
CA ASP A 120 -13.30 -7.92 -27.29
C ASP A 120 -13.30 -8.78 -26.01
N PHE A 121 -14.23 -8.50 -25.09
CA PHE A 121 -14.35 -9.21 -23.82
C PHE A 121 -15.80 -9.40 -23.38
N SER A 122 -16.06 -10.34 -22.48
CA SER A 122 -17.34 -10.57 -21.83
C SER A 122 -17.19 -10.46 -20.33
N ILE A 123 -18.27 -10.10 -19.65
CA ILE A 123 -18.33 -9.95 -18.19
C ILE A 123 -19.43 -10.84 -17.65
N LEU A 124 -19.15 -11.53 -16.54
CA LEU A 124 -20.15 -12.17 -15.70
C LEU A 124 -20.02 -11.60 -14.28
N ASP A 125 -21.15 -11.23 -13.69
CA ASP A 125 -21.31 -10.82 -12.31
C ASP A 125 -22.15 -11.88 -11.61
N ASP A 126 -21.57 -12.55 -10.63
CA ASP A 126 -22.17 -13.69 -9.94
C ASP A 126 -22.76 -14.73 -10.93
N HIS A 127 -21.92 -15.05 -11.96
CA HIS A 127 -22.23 -15.98 -13.07
C HIS A 127 -23.34 -15.51 -14.03
N LYS A 128 -23.81 -14.27 -13.95
CA LYS A 128 -24.81 -13.71 -14.85
C LYS A 128 -24.25 -12.57 -15.69
N PRO A 129 -24.65 -12.44 -16.95
CA PRO A 129 -24.28 -11.27 -17.72
C PRO A 129 -24.90 -10.01 -17.11
N PRO A 130 -24.20 -8.86 -17.14
CA PRO A 130 -24.75 -7.61 -16.64
C PRO A 130 -25.99 -7.17 -17.44
N GLN A 131 -26.87 -6.41 -16.80
CA GLN A 131 -28.05 -5.85 -17.47
C GLN A 131 -27.65 -4.93 -18.63
N SER A 132 -26.60 -4.12 -18.42
CA SER A 132 -26.04 -3.24 -19.44
C SER A 132 -24.60 -2.84 -19.08
N ILE A 133 -23.77 -2.61 -20.09
CA ILE A 133 -22.49 -1.93 -19.93
C ILE A 133 -22.75 -0.44 -20.10
N LEU A 134 -22.38 0.34 -19.08
CA LEU A 134 -22.62 1.79 -19.01
C LEU A 134 -21.47 2.57 -19.61
N ASN A 135 -20.23 2.14 -19.36
CA ASN A 135 -19.03 2.80 -19.83
C ASN A 135 -17.89 1.80 -20.01
N PHE A 136 -17.04 2.09 -21.00
CA PHE A 136 -15.77 1.39 -21.22
C PHE A 136 -14.74 2.35 -21.77
N ARG A 137 -13.58 2.46 -21.09
CA ARG A 137 -12.50 3.35 -21.53
C ARG A 137 -11.15 2.93 -20.95
N ARG A 138 -10.08 3.48 -21.52
CA ARG A 138 -8.76 3.44 -20.88
C ARG A 138 -8.77 4.38 -19.67
N GLU A 139 -8.15 3.93 -18.58
CA GLU A 139 -8.21 4.66 -17.30
C GLU A 139 -6.83 5.20 -16.90
N THR A 140 -6.08 5.71 -17.88
CA THR A 140 -4.76 6.32 -17.65
C THR A 140 -4.84 7.79 -17.22
N ASP A 141 -6.00 8.43 -17.44
CA ASP A 141 -6.18 9.86 -17.23
C ASP A 141 -6.79 10.20 -15.85
N LEU A 142 -7.21 9.19 -15.08
CA LEU A 142 -7.61 9.42 -13.71
C LEU A 142 -6.40 9.55 -12.77
N PRO A 143 -6.51 10.39 -11.75
CA PRO A 143 -5.53 10.45 -10.67
C PRO A 143 -5.31 9.08 -10.03
N LEU A 144 -4.08 8.82 -9.62
CA LEU A 144 -3.68 7.65 -8.87
C LEU A 144 -3.40 8.01 -7.42
N HIS A 145 -4.12 7.39 -6.49
CA HIS A 145 -3.77 7.39 -5.08
C HIS A 145 -3.09 6.07 -4.74
N MET A 146 -1.83 6.13 -4.30
CA MET A 146 -0.99 4.96 -4.12
C MET A 146 -0.47 4.84 -2.69
N GLY A 147 -0.53 3.65 -2.11
CA GLY A 147 0.17 3.29 -0.88
C GLY A 147 1.42 2.48 -1.19
N LEU A 148 2.57 2.88 -0.65
CA LEU A 148 3.77 2.07 -0.67
C LEU A 148 3.98 1.49 0.72
N LEU A 149 3.88 0.16 0.84
CA LEU A 149 4.05 -0.60 2.08
C LEU A 149 5.35 -1.37 1.99
N ILE A 150 6.31 -1.04 2.85
CA ILE A 150 7.64 -1.66 2.87
C ILE A 150 7.78 -2.47 4.15
N ASP A 151 8.09 -3.73 3.99
CA ASP A 151 8.47 -4.62 5.08
C ASP A 151 9.80 -4.15 5.66
N VAL A 152 9.79 -3.86 6.96
CA VAL A 152 10.99 -3.46 7.71
C VAL A 152 11.32 -4.49 8.79
N SER A 153 10.87 -5.75 8.63
CA SER A 153 11.20 -6.84 9.54
C SER A 153 12.68 -7.20 9.51
N GLY A 154 13.13 -7.99 10.50
CA GLY A 154 14.55 -8.33 10.63
C GLY A 154 15.14 -9.15 9.47
N SER A 155 14.31 -9.78 8.64
CA SER A 155 14.74 -10.55 7.47
C SER A 155 15.29 -9.69 6.31
N VAL A 156 14.88 -8.42 6.23
CA VAL A 156 15.23 -7.52 5.10
C VAL A 156 16.51 -6.71 5.31
N HIS A 157 17.11 -6.74 6.51
CA HIS A 157 18.24 -5.88 6.93
C HIS A 157 19.39 -5.78 5.90
N SER A 158 19.80 -6.87 5.28
CA SER A 158 20.94 -6.88 4.34
C SER A 158 20.65 -6.24 2.98
N ARG A 159 19.39 -5.98 2.66
CA ARG A 159 18.90 -5.49 1.36
C ARG A 159 18.17 -4.16 1.47
N PHE A 160 17.95 -3.70 2.69
CA PHE A 160 17.08 -2.59 3.00
C PHE A 160 17.43 -1.30 2.27
N ASP A 161 18.71 -0.91 2.25
CA ASP A 161 19.16 0.29 1.54
C ASP A 161 18.84 0.24 0.04
N PHE A 162 19.04 -0.93 -0.59
CA PHE A 162 18.74 -1.11 -2.01
C PHE A 162 17.24 -1.08 -2.30
N GLU A 163 16.42 -1.66 -1.42
CA GLU A 163 14.96 -1.63 -1.54
C GLU A 163 14.43 -0.20 -1.39
N GLN A 164 15.00 0.58 -0.46
CA GLN A 164 14.68 2.00 -0.31
C GLN A 164 15.02 2.80 -1.58
N ASP A 165 16.21 2.64 -2.14
CA ASP A 165 16.63 3.34 -3.35
C ASP A 165 15.73 2.98 -4.55
N ALA A 166 15.40 1.70 -4.72
CA ALA A 166 14.51 1.24 -5.77
C ALA A 166 13.08 1.81 -5.60
N ALA A 167 12.58 1.83 -4.36
CA ALA A 167 11.27 2.38 -4.03
C ALA A 167 11.19 3.90 -4.25
N ILE A 168 12.25 4.64 -3.89
CA ILE A 168 12.36 6.08 -4.17
C ILE A 168 12.33 6.33 -5.67
N SER A 169 13.15 5.61 -6.42
CA SER A 169 13.18 5.72 -7.90
C SER A 169 11.81 5.43 -8.51
N PHE A 170 11.10 4.40 -8.02
CA PHE A 170 9.75 4.09 -8.48
C PHE A 170 8.77 5.25 -8.23
N LEU A 171 8.75 5.82 -7.02
CA LEU A 171 7.86 6.95 -6.72
C LEU A 171 8.17 8.18 -7.58
N GLN A 172 9.46 8.46 -7.85
CA GLN A 172 9.90 9.54 -8.72
C GLN A 172 9.35 9.43 -10.15
N HIS A 173 9.21 8.21 -10.67
CA HIS A 173 8.71 7.98 -12.02
C HIS A 173 7.19 7.79 -12.10
N SER A 174 6.58 7.29 -11.01
CA SER A 174 5.17 6.91 -11.01
C SER A 174 4.23 8.04 -10.58
N VAL A 175 4.65 8.93 -9.65
CA VAL A 175 3.81 10.00 -9.10
C VAL A 175 3.89 11.24 -9.96
N ARG A 176 2.78 11.62 -10.58
CA ARG A 176 2.66 12.86 -11.36
C ARG A 176 2.30 14.01 -10.42
N VAL A 177 3.21 14.97 -10.26
CA VAL A 177 3.01 16.16 -9.42
C VAL A 177 1.76 16.94 -9.85
N GLY A 178 0.95 17.36 -8.89
CA GLY A 178 -0.32 18.05 -9.12
C GLY A 178 -1.47 17.15 -9.58
N PHE A 179 -1.24 15.83 -9.71
CA PHE A 179 -2.24 14.91 -10.23
C PHE A 179 -2.39 13.63 -9.39
N ASP A 180 -1.29 12.96 -9.09
CA ASP A 180 -1.26 11.73 -8.31
C ASP A 180 -0.85 12.02 -6.86
N LYS A 181 -1.17 11.10 -5.93
CA LYS A 181 -0.71 11.18 -4.54
C LYS A 181 -0.24 9.82 -4.06
N ALA A 182 0.79 9.81 -3.21
CA ALA A 182 1.23 8.59 -2.57
C ALA A 182 1.43 8.79 -1.06
N PHE A 183 1.38 7.70 -0.30
CA PHE A 183 1.78 7.64 1.10
C PHE A 183 2.76 6.48 1.32
N VAL A 184 3.54 6.55 2.39
CA VAL A 184 4.55 5.55 2.74
C VAL A 184 4.27 4.99 4.13
N VAL A 185 4.25 3.66 4.22
CA VAL A 185 4.13 2.91 5.46
C VAL A 185 5.26 1.89 5.55
N GLY A 186 6.02 1.93 6.63
CA GLY A 186 6.84 0.79 7.03
C GLY A 186 6.05 -0.14 7.94
N PHE A 187 6.24 -1.44 7.80
CA PHE A 187 5.60 -2.38 8.70
C PHE A 187 6.56 -3.49 9.15
N ASN A 188 6.49 -3.78 10.43
CA ASN A 188 7.04 -4.95 11.07
C ASN A 188 5.91 -5.57 11.91
N LYS A 189 6.05 -5.75 13.22
CA LYS A 189 4.93 -6.10 14.12
C LYS A 189 3.91 -4.96 14.30
N GLN A 190 4.22 -3.75 13.82
CA GLN A 190 3.33 -2.60 13.82
C GLN A 190 3.50 -1.83 12.50
N SER A 191 2.42 -1.19 12.05
CA SER A 191 2.47 -0.33 10.87
C SER A 191 2.77 1.11 11.28
N GLN A 192 3.77 1.72 10.65
CA GLN A 192 4.18 3.11 10.86
C GLN A 192 3.98 3.92 9.59
N LEU A 193 3.06 4.87 9.61
CA LEU A 193 2.92 5.86 8.53
C LEU A 193 4.07 6.86 8.66
N THR A 194 5.02 6.82 7.73
CA THR A 194 6.18 7.74 7.73
C THR A 194 5.94 8.97 6.85
N GLN A 195 5.07 8.85 5.83
CA GLN A 195 4.62 9.97 5.00
C GLN A 195 3.16 9.77 4.61
N ASP A 196 2.34 10.75 4.86
CA ASP A 196 0.93 10.77 4.43
C ASP A 196 0.78 11.17 2.96
N PHE A 197 -0.43 11.06 2.39
CA PHE A 197 -0.72 11.40 1.02
C PHE A 197 -0.13 12.75 0.59
N THR A 198 0.75 12.70 -0.39
CA THR A 198 1.37 13.86 -1.01
C THR A 198 1.76 13.53 -2.46
N ASP A 199 1.84 14.56 -3.29
CA ASP A 199 2.42 14.50 -4.64
C ASP A 199 3.90 14.95 -4.64
N ASN A 200 4.39 15.41 -3.48
CA ASN A 200 5.77 15.86 -3.32
C ASN A 200 6.71 14.64 -3.16
N VAL A 201 7.44 14.33 -4.22
CA VAL A 201 8.34 13.18 -4.28
C VAL A 201 9.47 13.27 -3.25
N GLN A 202 9.93 14.47 -2.89
CA GLN A 202 10.97 14.64 -1.87
C GLN A 202 10.45 14.23 -0.49
N LEU A 203 9.22 14.63 -0.13
CA LEU A 203 8.61 14.21 1.14
C LEU A 203 8.39 12.69 1.19
N LEU A 204 8.04 12.07 0.06
CA LEU A 204 7.92 10.62 -0.05
C LEU A 204 9.28 9.93 0.15
N SER A 205 10.34 10.45 -0.49
CA SER A 205 11.71 9.97 -0.32
C SER A 205 12.17 10.08 1.14
N ASP A 206 11.94 11.23 1.77
CA ASP A 206 12.25 11.44 3.20
C ASP A 206 11.45 10.48 4.09
N GLY A 207 10.19 10.16 3.68
CA GLY A 207 9.37 9.14 4.34
C GLY A 207 10.00 7.75 4.30
N ILE A 208 10.55 7.36 3.15
CA ILE A 208 11.24 6.07 2.99
C ILE A 208 12.52 6.05 3.83
N HIS A 209 13.32 7.11 3.83
CA HIS A 209 14.55 7.18 4.62
C HIS A 209 14.31 7.19 6.14
N ARG A 210 13.09 7.53 6.61
CA ARG A 210 12.72 7.42 8.03
C ARG A 210 12.34 6.01 8.48
N LEU A 211 12.22 5.05 7.55
CA LEU A 211 11.94 3.67 7.88
C LEU A 211 13.09 3.06 8.68
N GLN A 212 12.76 2.29 9.70
CA GLN A 212 13.72 1.60 10.56
C GLN A 212 13.41 0.12 10.58
N ASP A 213 14.41 -0.69 10.28
CA ASP A 213 14.29 -2.13 10.23
C ASP A 213 14.33 -2.81 11.63
N GLY A 214 13.71 -3.97 11.71
CA GLY A 214 13.70 -4.83 12.88
C GLY A 214 12.33 -5.34 13.31
N GLY A 215 12.32 -6.44 14.03
CA GLY A 215 11.10 -7.06 14.59
C GLY A 215 10.50 -8.17 13.73
N GLY A 216 9.27 -8.58 14.07
CA GLY A 216 8.49 -9.55 13.31
C GLY A 216 7.70 -8.89 12.17
N THR A 217 6.77 -9.61 11.54
CA THR A 217 6.05 -9.16 10.35
C THR A 217 4.54 -9.27 10.54
N ALA A 218 3.82 -8.15 10.40
CA ALA A 218 2.35 -8.06 10.42
C ALA A 218 1.83 -7.54 9.07
N LEU A 219 2.04 -8.34 8.02
CA LEU A 219 1.69 -8.00 6.63
C LEU A 219 0.20 -7.76 6.45
N TYR A 220 -0.65 -8.66 6.99
CA TYR A 220 -2.10 -8.56 6.80
C TYR A 220 -2.67 -7.35 7.53
N ASP A 221 -2.16 -7.03 8.73
CA ASP A 221 -2.53 -5.82 9.46
C ASP A 221 -2.14 -4.56 8.69
N ALA A 222 -0.95 -4.53 8.08
CA ALA A 222 -0.48 -3.40 7.29
C ALA A 222 -1.40 -3.12 6.10
N ILE A 223 -1.75 -4.15 5.34
CA ILE A 223 -2.69 -4.04 4.21
C ILE A 223 -4.07 -3.61 4.70
N TYR A 224 -4.60 -4.27 5.75
CA TYR A 224 -5.91 -3.96 6.30
C TYR A 224 -6.01 -2.50 6.76
N ARG A 225 -5.02 -2.02 7.53
CA ARG A 225 -4.99 -0.65 8.05
C ARG A 225 -4.80 0.37 6.93
N ALA A 226 -3.92 0.13 5.97
CA ALA A 226 -3.76 0.99 4.80
C ALA A 226 -5.08 1.15 4.04
N CYS A 227 -5.80 0.07 3.79
CA CYS A 227 -7.10 0.12 3.12
C CYS A 227 -8.16 0.83 3.96
N LYS A 228 -8.30 0.49 5.24
CA LYS A 228 -9.33 1.01 6.15
C LYS A 228 -9.08 2.49 6.52
N ASP A 229 -7.84 2.81 6.90
CA ASP A 229 -7.53 4.10 7.52
C ASP A 229 -7.09 5.16 6.52
N LYS A 230 -6.60 4.74 5.34
CA LYS A 230 -6.19 5.67 4.28
C LYS A 230 -7.20 5.69 3.14
N PHE A 231 -7.42 4.59 2.43
CA PHE A 231 -8.21 4.59 1.21
C PHE A 231 -9.74 4.71 1.42
N LEU A 232 -10.32 4.13 2.48
CA LEU A 232 -11.74 4.31 2.76
C LEU A 232 -12.08 5.68 3.34
N LYS A 233 -11.11 6.33 4.00
CA LYS A 233 -11.27 7.70 4.54
C LYS A 233 -10.92 8.77 3.51
N ASP A 234 -10.17 8.41 2.47
CA ASP A 234 -9.87 9.30 1.36
C ASP A 234 -11.14 9.56 0.53
N ARG A 235 -11.53 10.82 0.44
CA ARG A 235 -12.73 11.26 -0.29
C ARG A 235 -12.32 12.29 -1.33
N PRO A 236 -11.74 11.87 -2.43
CA PRO A 236 -11.38 12.78 -3.51
C PRO A 236 -12.64 13.36 -4.17
N ASP A 237 -12.55 14.59 -4.64
CA ASP A 237 -13.66 15.28 -5.31
C ASP A 237 -14.00 14.67 -6.68
N HIS A 238 -13.15 13.78 -7.19
CA HIS A 238 -13.30 13.13 -8.49
C HIS A 238 -12.88 11.65 -8.40
N PRO A 239 -13.34 10.82 -9.34
CA PRO A 239 -12.94 9.42 -9.41
C PRO A 239 -11.42 9.28 -9.44
N THR A 240 -10.87 8.40 -8.63
CA THR A 240 -9.43 8.13 -8.53
C THR A 240 -9.17 6.64 -8.59
N ARG A 241 -8.04 6.26 -9.17
CA ARG A 241 -7.54 4.89 -9.11
C ARG A 241 -6.81 4.70 -7.78
N LYS A 242 -6.98 3.54 -7.16
CA LYS A 242 -6.35 3.22 -5.88
C LYS A 242 -5.48 1.99 -6.02
N ALA A 243 -4.23 2.09 -5.60
CA ALA A 243 -3.29 0.98 -5.63
C ALA A 243 -2.43 0.91 -4.37
N ILE A 244 -2.03 -0.28 -4.00
CA ILE A 244 -0.98 -0.54 -3.01
C ILE A 244 0.15 -1.29 -3.70
N VAL A 245 1.39 -0.88 -3.43
CA VAL A 245 2.59 -1.65 -3.75
C VAL A 245 3.18 -2.15 -2.44
N VAL A 246 3.23 -3.46 -2.27
CA VAL A 246 3.81 -4.14 -1.10
C VAL A 246 5.19 -4.67 -1.48
N VAL A 247 6.18 -4.39 -0.66
CA VAL A 247 7.55 -4.94 -0.77
C VAL A 247 7.81 -5.76 0.49
N SER A 248 7.84 -7.11 0.39
CA SER A 248 7.93 -8.04 1.53
C SER A 248 8.31 -9.43 1.06
N ASP A 249 8.83 -10.28 1.95
CA ASP A 249 8.99 -11.72 1.70
C ASP A 249 7.68 -12.52 1.80
N GLY A 250 6.58 -11.84 2.18
CA GLY A 250 5.24 -12.43 2.26
C GLY A 250 4.98 -13.31 3.48
N GLU A 251 5.95 -13.46 4.38
CA GLU A 251 5.74 -14.15 5.66
C GLU A 251 4.98 -13.23 6.61
N ASP A 252 4.04 -13.82 7.36
CA ASP A 252 3.26 -13.13 8.39
C ASP A 252 3.27 -13.95 9.68
N ASN A 253 3.67 -13.33 10.78
CA ASN A 253 3.76 -14.00 12.08
C ASN A 253 3.23 -13.16 13.25
N GLN A 254 2.71 -11.93 12.99
CA GLN A 254 2.30 -10.99 14.02
C GLN A 254 0.96 -10.31 13.77
N SER A 255 0.30 -10.56 12.63
CA SER A 255 -1.00 -9.92 12.34
C SER A 255 -2.11 -10.44 13.24
N ASP A 256 -2.95 -9.53 13.69
CA ASP A 256 -4.21 -9.81 14.39
C ASP A 256 -5.33 -10.19 13.41
N VAL A 257 -5.32 -9.64 12.18
CA VAL A 257 -6.28 -9.98 11.13
C VAL A 257 -5.78 -11.14 10.27
N SER A 258 -6.71 -11.90 9.71
CA SER A 258 -6.39 -12.95 8.74
C SER A 258 -6.13 -12.37 7.35
N ARG A 259 -5.42 -13.15 6.50
CA ARG A 259 -5.25 -12.82 5.09
C ARG A 259 -6.57 -12.55 4.37
N ALA A 260 -7.62 -13.34 4.67
CA ALA A 260 -8.95 -13.17 4.07
C ALA A 260 -9.55 -11.81 4.42
N GLN A 261 -9.42 -11.37 5.67
CA GLN A 261 -9.90 -10.06 6.10
C GLN A 261 -9.12 -8.90 5.46
N ALA A 262 -7.81 -9.06 5.26
CA ALA A 262 -6.99 -8.07 4.55
C ALA A 262 -7.42 -7.95 3.08
N ILE A 263 -7.63 -9.08 2.39
CA ILE A 263 -8.16 -9.10 1.01
C ILE A 263 -9.56 -8.48 0.94
N GLU A 264 -10.45 -8.85 1.84
CA GLU A 264 -11.80 -8.28 1.91
C GLU A 264 -11.74 -6.76 2.05
N MET A 265 -10.91 -6.25 2.96
CA MET A 265 -10.77 -4.82 3.18
C MET A 265 -10.23 -4.09 1.94
N ALA A 266 -9.28 -4.69 1.22
CA ALA A 266 -8.77 -4.16 -0.03
C ALA A 266 -9.84 -4.10 -1.13
N GLN A 267 -10.66 -5.14 -1.25
CA GLN A 267 -11.78 -5.20 -2.20
C GLN A 267 -12.87 -4.17 -1.85
N ARG A 268 -13.21 -3.99 -0.55
CA ARG A 268 -14.14 -2.95 -0.10
C ARG A 268 -13.63 -1.53 -0.35
N ALA A 269 -12.32 -1.34 -0.26
CA ALA A 269 -11.67 -0.05 -0.54
C ALA A 269 -11.41 0.17 -2.04
N GLU A 270 -11.70 -0.82 -2.89
CA GLU A 270 -11.43 -0.82 -4.35
C GLU A 270 -9.96 -0.62 -4.68
N VAL A 271 -9.07 -1.18 -3.86
CA VAL A 271 -7.62 -1.07 -3.99
C VAL A 271 -7.08 -2.28 -4.75
N ILE A 272 -6.29 -2.03 -5.79
CA ILE A 272 -5.49 -3.06 -6.47
C ILE A 272 -4.16 -3.21 -5.72
N ILE A 273 -3.77 -4.43 -5.38
CA ILE A 273 -2.52 -4.71 -4.69
C ILE A 273 -1.51 -5.33 -5.66
N TYR A 274 -0.36 -4.68 -5.79
CA TYR A 274 0.84 -5.22 -6.40
C TYR A 274 1.80 -5.65 -5.31
N ALA A 275 2.52 -6.73 -5.51
CA ALA A 275 3.51 -7.21 -4.56
C ALA A 275 4.86 -7.46 -5.23
N ILE A 276 5.93 -7.12 -4.55
CA ILE A 276 7.30 -7.45 -4.94
C ILE A 276 7.88 -8.29 -3.81
N SER A 277 8.23 -9.54 -4.11
CA SER A 277 8.90 -10.40 -3.15
C SER A 277 10.33 -9.94 -2.92
N THR A 278 10.75 -9.94 -1.67
CA THR A 278 12.12 -9.67 -1.26
C THR A 278 12.92 -10.96 -1.00
N ASP A 279 12.31 -12.14 -1.22
CA ASP A 279 13.04 -13.40 -1.12
C ASP A 279 14.05 -13.56 -2.28
N ASP A 280 15.30 -13.84 -1.95
CA ASP A 280 16.40 -14.01 -2.90
C ASP A 280 16.90 -15.46 -3.01
N SER A 281 16.16 -16.42 -2.45
CA SER A 281 16.49 -17.85 -2.48
C SER A 281 16.51 -18.43 -3.90
N GLY A 282 15.86 -17.75 -4.86
CA GLY A 282 15.68 -18.22 -6.23
C GLY A 282 14.62 -19.31 -6.36
N LEU A 283 13.82 -19.51 -5.33
CA LEU A 283 12.71 -20.48 -5.27
C LEU A 283 11.41 -19.74 -4.97
N ILE A 284 10.29 -20.30 -5.41
CA ILE A 284 8.98 -19.79 -5.00
C ILE A 284 8.62 -20.42 -3.66
N LEU A 285 8.66 -19.61 -2.60
CA LEU A 285 8.40 -20.04 -1.23
C LEU A 285 6.91 -19.86 -0.83
N ARG A 286 6.63 -20.14 0.43
CA ARG A 286 5.26 -19.99 0.97
C ARG A 286 4.81 -18.53 0.99
N GLY A 287 5.68 -17.61 1.37
CA GLY A 287 5.40 -16.18 1.39
C GLY A 287 5.10 -15.63 0.00
N ASP A 288 5.84 -16.08 -1.02
CA ASP A 288 5.57 -15.70 -2.42
C ASP A 288 4.15 -16.07 -2.87
N LYS A 289 3.69 -17.27 -2.49
CA LYS A 289 2.31 -17.70 -2.78
C LYS A 289 1.27 -16.90 -2.03
N VAL A 290 1.59 -16.41 -0.83
CA VAL A 290 0.73 -15.49 -0.08
C VAL A 290 0.61 -14.15 -0.80
N LEU A 291 1.74 -13.56 -1.23
CA LEU A 291 1.77 -12.33 -2.01
C LEU A 291 0.99 -12.47 -3.32
N GLU A 292 1.18 -13.58 -4.04
CA GLU A 292 0.45 -13.88 -5.28
C GLU A 292 -1.06 -13.92 -5.05
N GLN A 293 -1.52 -14.65 -4.01
CA GLN A 293 -2.95 -14.76 -3.69
C GLN A 293 -3.59 -13.42 -3.33
N ILE A 294 -2.89 -12.57 -2.57
CA ILE A 294 -3.37 -11.22 -2.21
C ILE A 294 -3.47 -10.34 -3.46
N ALA A 295 -2.42 -10.33 -4.28
CA ALA A 295 -2.37 -9.53 -5.49
C ALA A 295 -3.47 -9.96 -6.49
N GLU A 296 -3.56 -11.25 -6.79
CA GLU A 296 -4.56 -11.77 -7.73
C GLU A 296 -6.00 -11.52 -7.30
N ALA A 297 -6.31 -11.66 -6.00
CA ALA A 297 -7.67 -11.44 -5.48
C ALA A 297 -8.15 -10.01 -5.71
N THR A 298 -7.24 -9.03 -5.77
CA THR A 298 -7.53 -7.61 -5.99
C THR A 298 -7.33 -7.16 -7.44
N GLY A 299 -6.93 -8.06 -8.35
CA GLY A 299 -6.69 -7.76 -9.76
C GLY A 299 -5.28 -7.27 -10.07
N GLY A 300 -4.40 -7.25 -9.08
CA GLY A 300 -2.99 -6.94 -9.23
C GLY A 300 -2.13 -8.17 -9.56
N ARG A 301 -0.83 -8.05 -9.33
CA ARG A 301 0.16 -9.08 -9.65
C ARG A 301 1.29 -9.08 -8.64
N ALA A 302 1.84 -10.27 -8.35
CA ALA A 302 3.08 -10.42 -7.61
C ALA A 302 4.28 -10.63 -8.54
N PHE A 303 5.42 -10.10 -8.14
CA PHE A 303 6.70 -10.18 -8.84
C PHE A 303 7.71 -10.85 -7.92
N PHE A 304 8.51 -11.77 -8.49
CA PHE A 304 9.48 -12.57 -7.75
C PHE A 304 10.89 -12.34 -8.33
N PRO A 305 11.55 -11.21 -7.97
CA PRO A 305 12.89 -10.90 -8.46
C PRO A 305 13.92 -11.78 -7.75
N PHE A 306 14.51 -12.75 -8.45
CA PHE A 306 15.57 -13.62 -7.90
C PHE A 306 16.91 -12.92 -7.66
N LYS A 307 17.05 -11.68 -8.08
CA LYS A 307 18.26 -10.86 -7.88
C LYS A 307 17.84 -9.45 -7.50
N MET A 308 18.57 -8.84 -6.60
CA MET A 308 18.36 -7.45 -6.15
C MET A 308 18.10 -6.47 -7.30
N LYS A 309 18.93 -6.50 -8.36
CA LYS A 309 18.78 -5.64 -9.53
C LYS A 309 17.46 -5.83 -10.30
N ASP A 310 16.78 -6.95 -10.09
CA ASP A 310 15.51 -7.23 -10.77
C ASP A 310 14.32 -6.60 -10.04
N ILE A 311 14.49 -6.13 -8.78
CA ILE A 311 13.50 -5.34 -8.04
C ILE A 311 13.13 -4.07 -8.81
N THR A 312 14.10 -3.35 -9.35
CA THR A 312 13.86 -2.16 -10.18
C THR A 312 13.01 -2.49 -11.43
N ARG A 313 13.23 -3.68 -12.02
CA ARG A 313 12.40 -4.13 -13.16
C ARG A 313 10.97 -4.45 -12.73
N SER A 314 10.78 -4.99 -11.54
CA SER A 314 9.45 -5.25 -10.98
C SER A 314 8.68 -3.96 -10.77
N PHE A 315 9.33 -2.94 -10.23
CA PHE A 315 8.74 -1.60 -10.11
C PHE A 315 8.37 -0.99 -11.46
N ALA A 316 9.27 -1.07 -12.45
CA ALA A 316 8.98 -0.58 -13.81
C ALA A 316 7.79 -1.32 -14.45
N ALA A 317 7.68 -2.64 -14.23
CA ALA A 317 6.55 -3.41 -14.72
C ALA A 317 5.22 -3.01 -14.03
N ILE A 318 5.24 -2.66 -12.74
CA ILE A 318 4.08 -2.13 -12.03
C ILE A 318 3.68 -0.77 -12.62
N GLU A 319 4.65 0.10 -12.89
CA GLU A 319 4.40 1.40 -13.52
C GLU A 319 3.72 1.24 -14.89
N ASP A 320 4.23 0.34 -15.74
CA ASP A 320 3.63 0.03 -17.03
C ASP A 320 2.20 -0.51 -16.89
N GLU A 321 1.93 -1.35 -15.90
CA GLU A 321 0.59 -1.86 -15.62
C GLU A 321 -0.36 -0.74 -15.19
N LEU A 322 0.06 0.11 -14.27
CA LEU A 322 -0.72 1.26 -13.80
C LEU A 322 -1.07 2.24 -14.95
N ARG A 323 -0.25 2.28 -16.01
CA ARG A 323 -0.48 3.10 -17.21
C ARG A 323 -1.22 2.37 -18.34
N SER A 324 -1.64 1.11 -18.11
CA SER A 324 -2.27 0.26 -19.12
C SER A 324 -3.63 -0.27 -18.72
N GLN A 325 -4.25 0.33 -17.70
CA GLN A 325 -5.53 -0.09 -17.17
C GLN A 325 -6.71 0.37 -18.02
N TYR A 326 -7.75 -0.47 -18.06
CA TYR A 326 -9.08 -0.15 -18.56
C TYR A 326 -10.05 -0.12 -17.39
N VAL A 327 -11.12 0.65 -17.53
CA VAL A 327 -12.29 0.55 -16.66
C VAL A 327 -13.50 0.13 -17.49
N VAL A 328 -14.28 -0.75 -16.95
CA VAL A 328 -15.64 -1.04 -17.40
C VAL A 328 -16.59 -0.76 -16.25
N SER A 329 -17.64 0.03 -16.56
CA SER A 329 -18.75 0.29 -15.67
C SER A 329 -19.98 -0.44 -16.18
N TYR A 330 -20.63 -1.19 -15.32
CA TYR A 330 -21.81 -1.94 -15.71
C TYR A 330 -22.88 -1.95 -14.62
N LYS A 331 -24.11 -2.22 -15.03
CA LYS A 331 -25.23 -2.47 -14.12
C LYS A 331 -25.40 -3.98 -13.96
N PRO A 332 -25.26 -4.54 -12.74
CA PRO A 332 -25.50 -5.96 -12.48
C PRO A 332 -26.91 -6.38 -12.85
N ALA A 333 -27.10 -7.66 -13.21
CA ALA A 333 -28.41 -8.21 -13.47
C ALA A 333 -29.30 -8.16 -12.24
N ASP A 334 -28.74 -8.55 -11.09
CA ASP A 334 -29.40 -8.56 -9.80
C ASP A 334 -28.55 -7.75 -8.82
N PHE A 335 -29.01 -6.55 -8.48
CA PHE A 335 -28.32 -5.69 -7.53
C PHE A 335 -29.09 -5.60 -6.22
N ASP A 336 -28.61 -6.31 -5.20
CA ASP A 336 -29.08 -6.19 -3.82
C ASP A 336 -27.99 -5.58 -2.96
N ALA A 337 -28.32 -4.56 -2.17
CA ALA A 337 -27.39 -3.92 -1.21
C ALA A 337 -27.36 -4.74 0.10
N ASP A 338 -26.91 -5.99 0.00
CA ASP A 338 -26.93 -7.01 1.07
C ASP A 338 -25.57 -7.25 1.75
N GLY A 339 -24.53 -6.54 1.30
CA GLY A 339 -23.17 -6.66 1.83
C GLY A 339 -22.45 -7.96 1.44
N ARG A 340 -23.08 -8.85 0.64
CA ARG A 340 -22.47 -10.12 0.24
C ARG A 340 -21.39 -9.93 -0.83
N TYR A 341 -20.45 -10.88 -0.85
CA TYR A 341 -19.47 -10.99 -1.91
C TYR A 341 -20.12 -11.48 -3.21
N ARG A 342 -19.76 -10.84 -4.32
CA ARG A 342 -20.17 -11.18 -5.69
C ARG A 342 -18.92 -11.40 -6.54
N SER A 343 -18.91 -12.50 -7.27
CA SER A 343 -17.79 -12.83 -8.16
C SER A 343 -17.85 -12.01 -9.43
N ILE A 344 -16.68 -11.64 -9.97
CA ILE A 344 -16.54 -11.00 -11.27
C ILE A 344 -15.65 -11.88 -12.14
N GLU A 345 -16.11 -12.17 -13.35
CA GLU A 345 -15.33 -12.85 -14.37
C GLU A 345 -15.29 -11.98 -15.61
N ILE A 346 -14.10 -11.55 -16.03
CA ILE A 346 -13.88 -10.89 -17.31
C ILE A 346 -13.08 -11.84 -18.19
N SER A 347 -13.66 -12.24 -19.32
CA SER A 347 -13.06 -13.18 -20.24
C SER A 347 -12.81 -12.52 -21.58
N ALA A 348 -11.62 -12.74 -22.16
CA ALA A 348 -11.31 -12.29 -23.49
C ALA A 348 -12.03 -13.15 -24.54
N LEU A 349 -12.62 -12.51 -25.55
CA LEU A 349 -13.26 -13.17 -26.68
C LEU A 349 -12.26 -13.45 -27.81
N LYS A 350 -11.13 -12.74 -27.86
CA LYS A 350 -10.02 -12.98 -28.80
C LYS A 350 -9.06 -14.03 -28.23
N LYS A 351 -8.66 -15.01 -29.07
CA LYS A 351 -7.84 -16.16 -28.64
C LYS A 351 -6.48 -15.84 -28.01
N ASP A 352 -5.85 -14.75 -28.41
CA ASP A 352 -4.51 -14.38 -27.95
C ASP A 352 -4.52 -13.29 -26.88
N LEU A 353 -5.68 -13.01 -26.30
CA LEU A 353 -5.86 -11.96 -25.31
C LEU A 353 -6.06 -12.59 -23.90
N GLN A 354 -5.33 -12.09 -22.93
CA GLN A 354 -5.48 -12.42 -21.52
C GLN A 354 -5.96 -11.19 -20.76
N VAL A 355 -6.97 -11.37 -19.92
CA VAL A 355 -7.55 -10.31 -19.09
C VAL A 355 -7.33 -10.63 -17.63
N ARG A 356 -6.94 -9.64 -16.84
CA ARG A 356 -6.79 -9.73 -15.39
C ARG A 356 -7.55 -8.61 -14.72
N ALA A 357 -8.45 -8.96 -13.82
CA ALA A 357 -9.29 -8.07 -13.02
C ALA A 357 -9.39 -8.59 -11.58
N ARG A 358 -9.95 -7.80 -10.68
CA ARG A 358 -10.35 -8.28 -9.36
C ARG A 358 -11.36 -9.44 -9.47
N LYS A 359 -11.27 -10.40 -8.57
CA LYS A 359 -12.11 -11.62 -8.59
C LYS A 359 -13.55 -11.38 -8.12
N GLY A 360 -13.84 -10.21 -7.55
CA GLY A 360 -15.16 -9.86 -7.07
C GLY A 360 -15.17 -8.57 -6.26
N TYR A 361 -16.31 -8.29 -5.67
CA TYR A 361 -16.56 -7.13 -4.82
C TYR A 361 -17.58 -7.47 -3.74
N PHE A 362 -17.66 -6.63 -2.71
CA PHE A 362 -18.71 -6.70 -1.72
C PHE A 362 -19.82 -5.70 -2.07
N ALA A 363 -21.05 -6.17 -2.17
CA ALA A 363 -22.21 -5.30 -2.36
C ALA A 363 -22.28 -4.26 -1.23
N PRO A 364 -22.79 -3.04 -1.48
CA PRO A 364 -23.02 -2.08 -0.39
C PRO A 364 -23.93 -2.67 0.68
N GLN A 365 -23.77 -2.22 1.93
CA GLN A 365 -24.75 -2.45 3.00
C GLN A 365 -25.60 -1.19 3.14
N GLN A 366 -26.91 -1.33 3.12
CA GLN A 366 -27.85 -0.26 3.46
C GLN A 366 -27.98 -0.10 4.96
#